data_85fafc016ad7b4b544e0caf4ad08b759
#
_entry.id   85fafc016ad7b4b544e0caf4ad08b759
#
_cell.length_a   1.000
_cell.length_b   1.000
_cell.length_c   1.000
_cell.angle_alpha   90.00
_cell.angle_beta   90.00
_cell.angle_gamma   90.00
#
_symmetry.space_group_name_H-M   'P 1'
#
loop_
_entity.id
_entity.type
_entity.pdbx_description
1 polymer ?
#
loop_
_entity_poly.entity_id
_entity_poly.type
_entity_poly.pdbx_seq_one_letter_code
_entity_poly.pdbx_strand_id
1 'polypeptide(L)'
;MDQRIVDIYDAYTNGYLDRRAFLKKLSLLAGGTAAAYALLPQLGNNCAMAEIVPKDDPRLETGYVKYPGSTGDVRASLARPRGDSKVPAVIVIHENRGLNPHIEDVARRVALNGFLAIAPDALSPLGGTPEDVNEAGSKMQQLDGQSTVKNFVAAVQYLKTHPQTTGKVGCMGFCWGGGMTNQVAVNSPDLRAAVPFYGRQPASEDVPRIKASLLLHYAGLDKRINAGIEAFEAALKKASVDYKLYMYEGAGHAFFNDTSESRYHKEAAQLAWKRTIEFFNSKLKT
;
A
#
# COMPACT_ATOMS: atom_id res chain seq x y z
N MET A 1 10.22 15.68 13.44
CA MET A 1 10.38 14.62 14.48
C MET A 1 11.75 13.96 14.29
N ASP A 2 12.40 13.48 15.36
CA ASP A 2 13.68 12.75 15.23
C ASP A 2 13.46 11.44 14.44
N GLN A 3 14.25 11.24 13.38
CA GLN A 3 14.13 10.06 12.50
C GLN A 3 14.29 8.74 13.27
N ARG A 4 15.11 8.70 14.31
CA ARG A 4 15.29 7.52 15.17
C ARG A 4 13.99 7.10 15.87
N ILE A 5 13.13 8.08 16.23
CA ILE A 5 11.81 7.82 16.84
C ILE A 5 10.86 7.23 15.78
N VAL A 6 10.89 7.75 14.56
CA VAL A 6 10.10 7.20 13.45
C VAL A 6 10.54 5.76 13.14
N ASP A 7 11.85 5.50 13.06
CA ASP A 7 12.41 4.18 12.75
C ASP A 7 12.01 3.12 13.79
N ILE A 8 12.04 3.45 15.11
CA ILE A 8 11.62 2.50 16.14
C ILE A 8 10.09 2.31 16.16
N TYR A 9 9.31 3.33 15.80
CA TYR A 9 7.88 3.21 15.66
C TYR A 9 7.53 2.30 14.47
N ASP A 10 8.19 2.47 13.33
CA ASP A 10 8.02 1.59 12.18
C ASP A 10 8.46 0.15 12.50
N ALA A 11 9.54 -0.04 13.23
CA ALA A 11 9.94 -1.37 13.69
C ALA A 11 8.88 -2.02 14.60
N TYR A 12 8.27 -1.25 15.50
CA TYR A 12 7.17 -1.72 16.35
C TYR A 12 5.92 -2.04 15.52
N THR A 13 5.51 -1.14 14.65
CA THR A 13 4.29 -1.33 13.85
C THR A 13 4.39 -2.48 12.85
N ASN A 14 5.61 -2.82 12.42
CA ASN A 14 5.89 -3.95 11.54
C ASN A 14 6.21 -5.26 12.30
N GLY A 15 6.07 -5.29 13.64
CA GLY A 15 6.26 -6.50 14.43
C GLY A 15 7.73 -6.89 14.71
N TYR A 16 8.70 -6.05 14.35
CA TYR A 16 10.14 -6.28 14.64
C TYR A 16 10.52 -5.89 16.08
N LEU A 17 9.68 -5.08 16.74
CA LEU A 17 9.80 -4.74 18.15
C LEU A 17 8.46 -5.04 18.83
N ASP A 18 8.51 -5.68 20.00
CA ASP A 18 7.33 -5.74 20.86
C ASP A 18 7.07 -4.37 21.52
N ARG A 19 5.85 -4.21 22.09
CA ARG A 19 5.41 -2.95 22.69
C ARG A 19 6.34 -2.51 23.85
N ARG A 20 6.86 -3.44 24.63
CA ARG A 20 7.73 -3.13 25.79
C ARG A 20 9.08 -2.61 25.32
N ALA A 21 9.69 -3.28 24.35
CA ALA A 21 10.96 -2.86 23.75
C ALA A 21 10.82 -1.51 23.04
N PHE A 22 9.70 -1.31 22.31
CA PHE A 22 9.38 -0.02 21.68
C PHE A 22 9.29 1.12 22.72
N LEU A 23 8.46 0.98 23.76
CA LEU A 23 8.30 2.01 24.79
C LEU A 23 9.60 2.29 25.53
N LYS A 24 10.42 1.27 25.82
CA LYS A 24 11.74 1.44 26.41
C LYS A 24 12.67 2.28 25.53
N LYS A 25 12.77 1.95 24.23
CA LYS A 25 13.59 2.71 23.28
C LYS A 25 13.06 4.13 23.07
N LEU A 26 11.74 4.29 22.96
CA LEU A 26 11.10 5.59 22.82
C LEU A 26 11.40 6.48 24.05
N SER A 27 11.30 5.93 25.26
CA SER A 27 11.62 6.67 26.51
C SER A 27 13.07 7.14 26.57
N LEU A 28 14.00 6.33 26.08
CA LEU A 28 15.41 6.71 26.02
C LEU A 28 15.65 7.86 25.01
N LEU A 29 15.00 7.82 23.86
CA LEU A 29 15.14 8.85 22.82
C LEU A 29 14.38 10.15 23.17
N ALA A 30 13.26 10.04 23.85
CA ALA A 30 12.42 11.17 24.23
C ALA A 30 12.89 11.88 25.51
N GLY A 31 13.89 11.33 26.23
CA GLY A 31 14.36 11.89 27.49
C GLY A 31 13.50 11.54 28.71
N GLY A 32 12.67 10.50 28.62
CA GLY A 32 11.87 10.00 29.75
C GLY A 32 10.53 9.39 29.32
N THR A 33 9.92 8.65 30.27
CA THR A 33 8.67 7.92 29.99
C THR A 33 7.50 8.87 29.69
N ALA A 34 7.37 9.96 30.45
CA ALA A 34 6.30 10.95 30.25
C ALA A 34 6.39 11.59 28.84
N ALA A 35 7.60 11.99 28.42
CA ALA A 35 7.83 12.54 27.09
C ALA A 35 7.54 11.48 25.97
N ALA A 36 7.89 10.22 26.21
CA ALA A 36 7.55 9.13 25.28
C ALA A 36 6.04 8.98 25.10
N TYR A 37 5.26 9.00 26.18
CA TYR A 37 3.80 8.91 26.09
C TYR A 37 3.17 10.12 25.39
N ALA A 38 3.74 11.33 25.56
CA ALA A 38 3.27 12.53 24.87
C ALA A 38 3.52 12.49 23.34
N LEU A 39 4.50 11.70 22.88
CA LEU A 39 4.79 11.54 21.45
C LEU A 39 3.90 10.50 20.75
N LEU A 40 3.30 9.55 21.48
CA LEU A 40 2.51 8.47 20.88
C LEU A 40 1.39 8.95 19.95
N PRO A 41 0.57 9.98 20.31
CA PRO A 41 -0.47 10.48 19.41
C PRO A 41 0.07 11.06 18.11
N GLN A 42 1.28 11.63 18.13
CA GLN A 42 1.91 12.23 16.95
C GLN A 42 2.52 11.19 16.00
N LEU A 43 2.81 9.99 16.51
CA LEU A 43 3.32 8.86 15.72
C LEU A 43 2.19 8.10 15.02
N GLY A 44 0.98 8.14 15.58
CA GLY A 44 -0.21 7.51 15.00
C GLY A 44 -0.74 8.24 13.78
N ASN A 45 -1.67 7.61 13.07
CA ASN A 45 -2.40 8.23 11.97
C ASN A 45 -3.58 9.04 12.52
N ASN A 46 -3.72 10.28 12.09
CA ASN A 46 -4.91 11.09 12.37
C ASN A 46 -5.93 10.91 11.23
N CYS A 47 -6.78 9.91 11.36
CA CYS A 47 -7.78 9.58 10.33
C CYS A 47 -8.79 10.71 10.05
N ALA A 48 -8.97 11.66 10.97
CA ALA A 48 -9.85 12.81 10.75
C ALA A 48 -9.30 13.82 9.72
N MET A 49 -8.02 13.78 9.41
CA MET A 49 -7.37 14.64 8.41
C MET A 49 -7.30 14.02 7.01
N ALA A 50 -7.83 12.80 6.82
CA ALA A 50 -7.49 11.90 5.70
C ALA A 50 -8.31 12.11 4.43
N GLU A 51 -9.37 12.90 4.41
CA GLU A 51 -10.22 12.97 3.23
C GLU A 51 -9.84 14.13 2.29
N ILE A 52 -8.99 13.86 1.30
CA ILE A 52 -8.78 14.76 0.17
C ILE A 52 -9.95 14.66 -0.81
N VAL A 53 -10.52 13.46 -0.99
CA VAL A 53 -11.71 13.23 -1.82
C VAL A 53 -12.85 12.74 -0.93
N PRO A 54 -13.91 13.52 -0.74
CA PRO A 54 -15.06 13.13 0.07
C PRO A 54 -15.69 11.80 -0.38
N LYS A 55 -16.28 11.06 0.57
CA LYS A 55 -16.98 9.78 0.26
C LYS A 55 -18.17 9.97 -0.67
N ASP A 56 -18.79 11.13 -0.61
CA ASP A 56 -19.96 11.53 -1.40
C ASP A 56 -19.61 12.45 -2.59
N ASP A 57 -18.36 12.44 -3.05
CA ASP A 57 -17.95 13.23 -4.22
C ASP A 57 -18.85 12.91 -5.42
N PRO A 58 -19.57 13.91 -5.97
CA PRO A 58 -20.59 13.67 -7.00
C PRO A 58 -20.03 13.12 -8.32
N ARG A 59 -18.74 13.18 -8.54
CA ARG A 59 -18.03 12.62 -9.72
C ARG A 59 -17.82 11.13 -9.63
N LEU A 60 -17.99 10.53 -8.44
CA LEU A 60 -17.69 9.13 -8.16
C LEU A 60 -18.92 8.33 -7.80
N GLU A 61 -18.86 7.05 -8.06
CA GLU A 61 -19.66 6.01 -7.41
C GLU A 61 -18.75 5.26 -6.43
N THR A 62 -19.17 5.24 -5.16
CA THR A 62 -18.42 4.62 -4.07
C THR A 62 -19.27 3.57 -3.37
N GLY A 63 -18.64 2.57 -2.77
CA GLY A 63 -19.30 1.53 -2.01
C GLY A 63 -18.38 0.42 -1.59
N TYR A 64 -18.95 -0.74 -1.29
CA TYR A 64 -18.21 -1.94 -0.97
C TYR A 64 -18.65 -3.08 -1.87
N VAL A 65 -17.68 -3.91 -2.24
CA VAL A 65 -17.91 -5.14 -2.99
C VAL A 65 -17.30 -6.32 -2.23
N LYS A 66 -17.71 -7.52 -2.60
CA LYS A 66 -17.07 -8.76 -2.20
C LYS A 66 -16.67 -9.53 -3.45
N TYR A 67 -15.54 -10.19 -3.40
CA TYR A 67 -15.11 -11.12 -4.44
C TYR A 67 -14.60 -12.41 -3.82
N PRO A 68 -14.75 -13.55 -4.51
CA PRO A 68 -14.28 -14.84 -4.01
C PRO A 68 -12.75 -14.86 -3.95
N GLY A 69 -12.19 -15.04 -2.77
CA GLY A 69 -10.76 -15.25 -2.51
C GLY A 69 -10.45 -16.71 -2.20
N SER A 70 -9.20 -17.02 -1.91
CA SER A 70 -8.75 -18.38 -1.53
C SER A 70 -9.20 -18.80 -0.13
N THR A 71 -9.59 -17.85 0.71
CA THR A 71 -10.01 -18.06 2.11
C THR A 71 -11.48 -17.71 2.36
N GLY A 72 -12.28 -17.59 1.31
CA GLY A 72 -13.65 -17.10 1.35
C GLY A 72 -13.77 -15.70 0.73
N ASP A 73 -14.92 -15.04 0.94
CA ASP A 73 -15.17 -13.73 0.38
C ASP A 73 -14.23 -12.67 0.97
N VAL A 74 -13.60 -11.90 0.09
CA VAL A 74 -12.79 -10.73 0.45
C VAL A 74 -13.62 -9.47 0.23
N ARG A 75 -13.81 -8.68 1.29
CA ARG A 75 -14.46 -7.37 1.21
C ARG A 75 -13.47 -6.34 0.68
N ALA A 76 -13.93 -5.44 -0.18
CA ALA A 76 -13.14 -4.33 -0.68
C ALA A 76 -13.96 -3.04 -0.73
N SER A 77 -13.37 -1.91 -0.40
CA SER A 77 -13.91 -0.60 -0.76
C SER A 77 -13.77 -0.42 -2.26
N LEU A 78 -14.78 0.19 -2.90
CA LEU A 78 -14.83 0.45 -4.32
C LEU A 78 -15.05 1.94 -4.57
N ALA A 79 -14.32 2.49 -5.53
CA ALA A 79 -14.59 3.81 -6.09
C ALA A 79 -14.38 3.76 -7.62
N ARG A 80 -15.28 4.40 -8.38
CA ARG A 80 -15.12 4.54 -9.84
C ARG A 80 -15.67 5.88 -10.32
N PRO A 81 -15.22 6.37 -11.47
CA PRO A 81 -15.90 7.50 -12.11
C PRO A 81 -17.37 7.17 -12.37
N ARG A 82 -18.24 8.16 -12.17
CA ARG A 82 -19.66 8.02 -12.49
C ARG A 82 -19.85 7.90 -13.99
N GLY A 83 -20.76 7.06 -14.43
CA GLY A 83 -21.11 6.82 -15.83
C GLY A 83 -20.90 5.37 -16.27
N ASP A 84 -21.25 5.06 -17.53
CA ASP A 84 -21.35 3.69 -18.05
C ASP A 84 -20.08 3.23 -18.81
N SER A 85 -19.09 4.10 -18.97
CA SER A 85 -17.87 3.75 -19.70
C SER A 85 -17.03 2.74 -18.93
N LYS A 86 -16.52 1.74 -19.65
CA LYS A 86 -15.53 0.83 -19.10
C LYS A 86 -14.20 1.56 -18.93
N VAL A 87 -13.59 1.41 -17.76
CA VAL A 87 -12.30 2.00 -17.43
C VAL A 87 -11.30 0.94 -16.97
N PRO A 88 -10.00 1.15 -17.08
CA PRO A 88 -9.04 0.22 -16.48
C PRO A 88 -9.16 0.22 -14.96
N ALA A 89 -8.70 -0.87 -14.33
CA ALA A 89 -8.84 -1.05 -12.90
C ALA A 89 -7.51 -0.98 -12.16
N VAL A 90 -7.56 -0.54 -10.89
CA VAL A 90 -6.41 -0.48 -9.98
C VAL A 90 -6.78 -1.05 -8.62
N ILE A 91 -5.95 -1.96 -8.11
CA ILE A 91 -6.02 -2.46 -6.74
C ILE A 91 -5.15 -1.56 -5.87
N VAL A 92 -5.69 -1.06 -4.76
CA VAL A 92 -4.98 -0.25 -3.77
C VAL A 92 -4.81 -1.06 -2.49
N ILE A 93 -3.59 -1.45 -2.15
CA ILE A 93 -3.30 -2.31 -1.00
C ILE A 93 -2.85 -1.47 0.20
N HIS A 94 -3.55 -1.66 1.31
CA HIS A 94 -3.34 -0.93 2.56
C HIS A 94 -2.01 -1.27 3.26
N GLU A 95 -1.66 -0.47 4.26
CA GLU A 95 -0.51 -0.69 5.13
C GLU A 95 -0.79 -1.82 6.16
N ASN A 96 0.03 -1.93 7.20
CA ASN A 96 0.00 -3.00 8.22
C ASN A 96 -1.07 -2.80 9.33
N ARG A 97 -2.12 -2.06 9.05
CA ARG A 97 -3.26 -1.82 9.97
C ARG A 97 -4.62 -2.15 9.34
N GLY A 98 -4.62 -2.91 8.26
CA GLY A 98 -5.85 -3.23 7.54
C GLY A 98 -6.38 -2.06 6.71
N LEU A 99 -7.57 -2.24 6.16
CA LEU A 99 -8.26 -1.22 5.38
C LEU A 99 -8.74 -0.09 6.30
N ASN A 100 -8.31 1.13 6.01
CA ASN A 100 -8.61 2.32 6.80
C ASN A 100 -9.08 3.48 5.90
N PRO A 101 -9.62 4.57 6.48
CA PRO A 101 -10.15 5.72 5.72
C PRO A 101 -9.13 6.36 4.77
N HIS A 102 -7.82 6.38 5.11
CA HIS A 102 -6.78 6.90 4.22
C HIS A 102 -6.69 6.09 2.92
N ILE A 103 -6.68 4.77 3.01
CA ILE A 103 -6.59 3.90 1.83
C ILE A 103 -7.87 3.95 0.98
N GLU A 104 -9.04 4.08 1.62
CA GLU A 104 -10.29 4.32 0.92
C GLU A 104 -10.27 5.66 0.16
N ASP A 105 -9.67 6.70 0.76
CA ASP A 105 -9.49 7.99 0.10
C ASP A 105 -8.50 7.89 -1.06
N VAL A 106 -7.39 7.17 -0.91
CA VAL A 106 -6.46 6.90 -2.03
C VAL A 106 -7.18 6.19 -3.18
N ALA A 107 -8.07 5.23 -2.90
CA ALA A 107 -8.88 4.58 -3.94
C ALA A 107 -9.80 5.59 -4.67
N ARG A 108 -10.42 6.53 -3.93
CA ARG A 108 -11.20 7.63 -4.55
C ARG A 108 -10.32 8.57 -5.40
N ARG A 109 -9.11 8.91 -4.91
CA ARG A 109 -8.13 9.69 -5.71
C ARG A 109 -7.76 8.98 -7.01
N VAL A 110 -7.56 7.67 -6.98
CA VAL A 110 -7.32 6.84 -8.18
C VAL A 110 -8.53 6.90 -9.11
N ALA A 111 -9.74 6.80 -8.56
CA ALA A 111 -10.98 6.85 -9.35
C ALA A 111 -11.17 8.20 -10.04
N LEU A 112 -10.86 9.32 -9.40
CA LEU A 112 -10.89 10.65 -10.04
C LEU A 112 -9.92 10.78 -11.23
N ASN A 113 -8.92 9.90 -11.32
CA ASN A 113 -8.01 9.83 -12.45
C ASN A 113 -8.47 8.87 -13.55
N GLY A 114 -9.74 8.42 -13.50
CA GLY A 114 -10.38 7.64 -14.56
C GLY A 114 -10.09 6.14 -14.49
N PHE A 115 -9.99 5.57 -13.30
CA PHE A 115 -9.84 4.13 -13.05
C PHE A 115 -10.99 3.62 -12.17
N LEU A 116 -11.37 2.36 -12.31
CA LEU A 116 -12.11 1.67 -11.26
C LEU A 116 -11.10 1.21 -10.21
N ALA A 117 -11.21 1.70 -8.99
CA ALA A 117 -10.33 1.34 -7.89
C ALA A 117 -11.04 0.44 -6.88
N ILE A 118 -10.38 -0.63 -6.45
CA ILE A 118 -10.78 -1.37 -5.25
C ILE A 118 -9.67 -1.36 -4.23
N ALA A 119 -10.03 -1.27 -2.95
CA ALA A 119 -9.12 -1.44 -1.83
C ALA A 119 -9.56 -2.66 -1.00
N PRO A 120 -8.99 -3.86 -1.27
CA PRO A 120 -9.32 -5.06 -0.53
C PRO A 120 -8.89 -4.99 0.93
N ASP A 121 -9.74 -5.49 1.83
CA ASP A 121 -9.41 -5.69 3.23
C ASP A 121 -8.76 -7.04 3.43
N ALA A 122 -7.44 -7.06 3.65
CA ALA A 122 -6.68 -8.28 3.90
C ALA A 122 -7.17 -9.06 5.13
N LEU A 123 -7.82 -8.35 6.07
CA LEU A 123 -8.37 -8.95 7.29
C LEU A 123 -9.76 -9.57 7.10
N SER A 124 -10.32 -9.57 5.90
CA SER A 124 -11.62 -10.23 5.61
C SER A 124 -11.73 -11.66 6.17
N PRO A 125 -10.71 -12.53 6.07
CA PRO A 125 -10.77 -13.89 6.65
C PRO A 125 -10.86 -13.92 8.17
N LEU A 126 -10.48 -12.83 8.84
CA LEU A 126 -10.49 -12.67 10.30
C LEU A 126 -11.63 -11.76 10.79
N GLY A 127 -12.68 -11.60 9.96
CA GLY A 127 -13.85 -10.79 10.27
C GLY A 127 -13.74 -9.33 9.85
N GLY A 128 -12.69 -8.95 9.12
CA GLY A 128 -12.43 -7.59 8.64
C GLY A 128 -11.55 -6.77 9.58
N THR A 129 -11.21 -5.57 9.11
CA THR A 129 -10.39 -4.62 9.88
C THR A 129 -11.20 -4.04 11.03
N PRO A 130 -10.76 -4.22 12.29
CA PRO A 130 -11.41 -3.62 13.46
C PRO A 130 -11.09 -2.12 13.56
N GLU A 131 -11.88 -1.38 14.34
CA GLU A 131 -11.64 0.04 14.62
C GLU A 131 -10.39 0.28 15.47
N ASP A 132 -10.09 -0.63 16.40
CA ASP A 132 -8.88 -0.55 17.21
C ASP A 132 -7.64 -0.89 16.39
N VAL A 133 -6.75 0.10 16.26
CA VAL A 133 -5.52 0.02 15.45
C VAL A 133 -4.54 -1.05 15.97
N ASN A 134 -4.52 -1.31 17.29
CA ASN A 134 -3.64 -2.33 17.87
C ASN A 134 -4.20 -3.72 17.61
N GLU A 135 -5.52 -3.90 17.71
CA GLU A 135 -6.19 -5.14 17.34
C GLU A 135 -5.98 -5.43 15.84
N ALA A 136 -6.16 -4.42 14.99
CA ALA A 136 -5.87 -4.54 13.55
C ALA A 136 -4.43 -5.03 13.31
N GLY A 137 -3.44 -4.41 13.96
CA GLY A 137 -2.05 -4.84 13.86
C GLY A 137 -1.80 -6.27 14.34
N SER A 138 -2.47 -6.69 15.41
CA SER A 138 -2.38 -8.06 15.93
C SER A 138 -3.01 -9.07 14.98
N LYS A 139 -4.13 -8.75 14.34
CA LYS A 139 -4.75 -9.59 13.31
C LYS A 139 -3.89 -9.67 12.04
N MET A 140 -3.24 -8.58 11.63
CA MET A 140 -2.33 -8.60 10.48
C MET A 140 -1.18 -9.61 10.65
N GLN A 141 -0.70 -9.81 11.89
CA GLN A 141 0.34 -10.80 12.18
C GLN A 141 -0.15 -12.26 12.14
N GLN A 142 -1.45 -12.48 12.18
CA GLN A 142 -2.08 -13.82 12.12
C GLN A 142 -2.35 -14.27 10.68
N LEU A 143 -2.20 -13.36 9.70
CA LEU A 143 -2.46 -13.69 8.30
C LEU A 143 -1.46 -14.73 7.78
N ASP A 144 -1.97 -15.76 7.13
CA ASP A 144 -1.14 -16.65 6.32
C ASP A 144 -0.71 -15.95 5.05
N GLY A 145 0.59 -15.79 4.87
CA GLY A 145 1.16 -15.00 3.77
C GLY A 145 0.78 -15.52 2.38
N GLN A 146 0.76 -16.85 2.19
CA GLN A 146 0.46 -17.45 0.89
C GLN A 146 -1.03 -17.27 0.52
N SER A 147 -1.92 -17.55 1.45
CA SER A 147 -3.36 -17.35 1.25
C SER A 147 -3.70 -15.88 1.03
N THR A 148 -3.01 -14.98 1.73
CA THR A 148 -3.18 -13.53 1.54
C THR A 148 -2.76 -13.10 0.13
N VAL A 149 -1.61 -13.57 -0.37
CA VAL A 149 -1.20 -13.31 -1.77
C VAL A 149 -2.27 -13.82 -2.74
N LYS A 150 -2.78 -15.05 -2.55
CA LYS A 150 -3.84 -15.62 -3.39
C LYS A 150 -5.11 -14.79 -3.38
N ASN A 151 -5.49 -14.19 -2.24
CA ASN A 151 -6.64 -13.30 -2.15
C ASN A 151 -6.46 -12.03 -3.01
N PHE A 152 -5.26 -11.44 -3.02
CA PHE A 152 -4.98 -10.27 -3.89
C PHE A 152 -4.82 -10.66 -5.37
N VAL A 153 -4.30 -11.84 -5.68
CA VAL A 153 -4.31 -12.38 -7.06
C VAL A 153 -5.74 -12.61 -7.54
N ALA A 154 -6.64 -13.09 -6.67
CA ALA A 154 -8.06 -13.21 -6.99
C ALA A 154 -8.72 -11.84 -7.29
N ALA A 155 -8.27 -10.76 -6.64
CA ALA A 155 -8.72 -9.40 -6.98
C ALA A 155 -8.35 -9.01 -8.42
N VAL A 156 -7.17 -9.43 -8.92
CA VAL A 156 -6.79 -9.20 -10.32
C VAL A 156 -7.75 -9.92 -11.25
N GLN A 157 -8.08 -11.19 -10.98
CA GLN A 157 -9.03 -11.97 -11.80
C GLN A 157 -10.45 -11.39 -11.75
N TYR A 158 -10.91 -10.99 -10.57
CA TYR A 158 -12.20 -10.32 -10.39
C TYR A 158 -12.30 -9.05 -11.27
N LEU A 159 -11.29 -8.18 -11.21
CA LEU A 159 -11.27 -6.95 -11.97
C LEU A 159 -11.07 -7.17 -13.47
N LYS A 160 -10.31 -8.19 -13.87
CA LYS A 160 -10.09 -8.54 -15.27
C LYS A 160 -11.40 -8.91 -15.99
N THR A 161 -12.34 -9.50 -15.27
CA THR A 161 -13.64 -9.95 -15.82
C THR A 161 -14.82 -9.06 -15.40
N HIS A 162 -14.57 -8.03 -14.60
CA HIS A 162 -15.64 -7.15 -14.11
C HIS A 162 -16.29 -6.37 -15.26
N PRO A 163 -17.63 -6.29 -15.34
CA PRO A 163 -18.34 -5.74 -16.51
C PRO A 163 -18.03 -4.25 -16.78
N GLN A 164 -17.62 -3.51 -15.77
CA GLN A 164 -17.31 -2.08 -15.86
C GLN A 164 -15.83 -1.78 -16.10
N THR A 165 -14.99 -2.80 -16.33
CA THR A 165 -13.56 -2.61 -16.61
C THR A 165 -13.21 -2.97 -18.05
N THR A 166 -12.08 -2.43 -18.51
CA THR A 166 -11.47 -2.82 -19.79
C THR A 166 -10.72 -4.16 -19.70
N GLY A 167 -10.67 -4.78 -18.52
CA GLY A 167 -9.87 -5.99 -18.26
C GLY A 167 -8.38 -5.71 -18.02
N LYS A 168 -7.90 -4.47 -18.13
CA LYS A 168 -6.53 -4.08 -17.82
C LYS A 168 -6.44 -3.69 -16.34
N VAL A 169 -5.59 -4.40 -15.58
CA VAL A 169 -5.50 -4.26 -14.13
C VAL A 169 -4.10 -3.84 -13.72
N GLY A 170 -4.03 -2.79 -12.91
CA GLY A 170 -2.86 -2.36 -12.16
C GLY A 170 -3.02 -2.63 -10.67
N CYS A 171 -1.90 -2.56 -9.94
CA CYS A 171 -1.87 -2.69 -8.49
C CYS A 171 -0.92 -1.67 -7.90
N MET A 172 -1.30 -1.03 -6.81
CA MET A 172 -0.41 -0.21 -5.99
C MET A 172 -0.62 -0.54 -4.52
N GLY A 173 0.38 -0.27 -3.70
CA GLY A 173 0.27 -0.52 -2.27
C GLY A 173 1.39 0.11 -1.49
N PHE A 174 1.19 0.26 -0.19
CA PHE A 174 2.01 1.06 0.70
C PHE A 174 2.60 0.21 1.83
N CYS A 175 3.87 0.38 2.17
CA CYS A 175 4.53 -0.34 3.26
C CYS A 175 4.39 -1.88 3.10
N TRP A 176 3.67 -2.54 4.01
CA TRP A 176 3.28 -3.94 3.88
C TRP A 176 2.57 -4.21 2.55
N GLY A 177 1.63 -3.34 2.18
CA GLY A 177 0.93 -3.42 0.90
C GLY A 177 1.85 -3.19 -0.30
N GLY A 178 2.93 -2.42 -0.16
CA GLY A 178 3.96 -2.31 -1.19
C GLY A 178 4.71 -3.63 -1.40
N GLY A 179 5.04 -4.33 -0.32
CA GLY A 179 5.57 -5.70 -0.39
C GLY A 179 4.57 -6.68 -1.01
N MET A 180 3.29 -6.57 -0.64
CA MET A 180 2.21 -7.37 -1.23
C MET A 180 2.03 -7.08 -2.72
N THR A 181 2.15 -5.81 -3.15
CA THR A 181 2.13 -5.42 -4.58
C THR A 181 3.21 -6.15 -5.37
N ASN A 182 4.42 -6.27 -4.83
CA ASN A 182 5.48 -7.08 -5.43
C ASN A 182 5.08 -8.56 -5.51
N GLN A 183 4.47 -9.11 -4.46
CA GLN A 183 4.01 -10.51 -4.46
C GLN A 183 2.88 -10.74 -5.47
N VAL A 184 1.98 -9.79 -5.65
CA VAL A 184 0.94 -9.87 -6.70
C VAL A 184 1.58 -9.85 -8.08
N ALA A 185 2.60 -9.00 -8.32
CA ALA A 185 3.31 -8.96 -9.59
C ALA A 185 4.04 -10.28 -9.90
N VAL A 186 4.62 -10.94 -8.89
CA VAL A 186 5.26 -12.26 -9.02
C VAL A 186 4.24 -13.36 -9.33
N ASN A 187 3.05 -13.31 -8.72
CA ASN A 187 2.09 -14.43 -8.73
C ASN A 187 0.90 -14.25 -9.70
N SER A 188 0.81 -13.09 -10.37
CA SER A 188 -0.26 -12.82 -11.33
C SER A 188 0.30 -12.39 -12.69
N PRO A 189 0.34 -13.30 -13.67
CA PRO A 189 0.77 -12.95 -15.04
C PRO A 189 -0.20 -12.02 -15.77
N ASP A 190 -1.42 -11.87 -15.25
CA ASP A 190 -2.46 -10.98 -15.81
C ASP A 190 -2.34 -9.54 -15.32
N LEU A 191 -1.50 -9.28 -14.31
CA LEU A 191 -1.24 -7.92 -13.85
C LEU A 191 -0.43 -7.16 -14.90
N ARG A 192 -0.85 -5.96 -15.27
CA ARG A 192 -0.19 -5.12 -16.29
C ARG A 192 0.81 -4.13 -15.71
N ALA A 193 0.52 -3.58 -14.54
CA ALA A 193 1.32 -2.54 -13.91
C ALA A 193 1.33 -2.71 -12.40
N ALA A 194 2.49 -2.57 -11.76
CA ALA A 194 2.61 -2.62 -10.30
C ALA A 194 3.42 -1.44 -9.77
N VAL A 195 2.89 -0.79 -8.72
CA VAL A 195 3.47 0.41 -8.12
C VAL A 195 3.63 0.22 -6.60
N PRO A 196 4.68 -0.47 -6.15
CA PRO A 196 4.98 -0.59 -4.73
C PRO A 196 5.61 0.69 -4.18
N PHE A 197 5.02 1.22 -3.08
CA PHE A 197 5.58 2.30 -2.29
C PHE A 197 6.29 1.74 -1.05
N TYR A 198 7.57 2.03 -0.88
CA TYR A 198 8.41 1.63 0.26
C TYR A 198 8.11 0.21 0.75
N GLY A 199 7.92 -0.69 -0.19
CA GLY A 199 7.59 -2.09 0.05
C GLY A 199 8.81 -3.00 0.01
N ARG A 200 8.75 -4.10 0.78
CA ARG A 200 9.77 -5.14 0.76
C ARG A 200 9.84 -5.77 -0.64
N GLN A 201 11.06 -6.02 -1.10
CA GLN A 201 11.33 -6.70 -2.36
C GLN A 201 10.97 -8.19 -2.27
N PRO A 202 10.60 -8.83 -3.39
CA PRO A 202 10.44 -10.28 -3.47
C PRO A 202 11.81 -10.96 -3.46
N ALA A 203 11.83 -12.27 -3.27
CA ALA A 203 13.04 -13.06 -3.44
C ALA A 203 13.55 -12.96 -4.89
N SER A 204 14.87 -12.90 -5.07
CA SER A 204 15.47 -12.71 -6.39
C SER A 204 15.14 -13.83 -7.38
N GLU A 205 14.97 -15.05 -6.88
CA GLU A 205 14.57 -16.23 -7.66
C GLU A 205 13.13 -16.16 -8.19
N ASP A 206 12.27 -15.36 -7.57
CA ASP A 206 10.87 -15.17 -8.00
C ASP A 206 10.72 -14.09 -9.08
N VAL A 207 11.68 -13.17 -9.19
CA VAL A 207 11.62 -12.01 -10.10
C VAL A 207 11.36 -12.40 -11.57
N PRO A 208 11.92 -13.49 -12.12
CA PRO A 208 11.64 -13.91 -13.50
C PRO A 208 10.15 -14.23 -13.81
N ARG A 209 9.34 -14.41 -12.79
CA ARG A 209 7.89 -14.65 -12.93
C ARG A 209 7.11 -13.36 -13.20
N ILE A 210 7.67 -12.20 -12.93
CA ILE A 210 7.02 -10.90 -13.10
C ILE A 210 6.81 -10.62 -14.60
N LYS A 211 5.55 -10.34 -14.98
CA LYS A 211 5.15 -9.92 -16.32
C LYS A 211 4.67 -8.47 -16.37
N ALA A 212 4.32 -7.91 -15.22
CA ALA A 212 3.91 -6.52 -15.09
C ALA A 212 5.09 -5.55 -15.30
N SER A 213 4.82 -4.37 -15.84
CA SER A 213 5.74 -3.24 -15.71
C SER A 213 5.75 -2.75 -14.25
N LEU A 214 6.90 -2.34 -13.73
CA LEU A 214 7.04 -1.88 -12.35
C LEU A 214 7.41 -0.39 -12.28
N LEU A 215 6.81 0.31 -11.32
CA LEU A 215 7.22 1.64 -10.91
C LEU A 215 7.50 1.63 -9.40
N LEU A 216 8.77 1.68 -9.03
CA LEU A 216 9.25 1.46 -7.67
C LEU A 216 9.49 2.80 -6.97
N HIS A 217 8.81 3.05 -5.85
CA HIS A 217 8.98 4.26 -5.03
C HIS A 217 9.61 3.93 -3.69
N TYR A 218 10.83 4.42 -3.45
CA TYR A 218 11.57 4.19 -2.20
C TYR A 218 11.90 5.50 -1.48
N ALA A 219 11.89 5.45 -0.16
CA ALA A 219 12.23 6.56 0.72
C ALA A 219 13.75 6.58 0.99
N GLY A 220 14.42 7.71 0.79
CA GLY A 220 15.88 7.80 0.93
C GLY A 220 16.40 7.48 2.33
N LEU A 221 15.59 7.74 3.37
CA LEU A 221 15.97 7.48 4.76
C LEU A 221 15.58 6.07 5.26
N ASP A 222 14.86 5.26 4.48
CA ASP A 222 14.41 3.91 4.89
C ASP A 222 15.51 2.86 4.67
N LYS A 223 16.53 2.86 5.52
CA LYS A 223 17.66 1.94 5.41
C LYS A 223 17.24 0.47 5.37
N ARG A 224 16.18 0.11 6.09
CA ARG A 224 15.69 -1.27 6.22
C ARG A 224 15.15 -1.81 4.89
N ILE A 225 14.30 -1.05 4.22
CA ILE A 225 13.76 -1.43 2.91
C ILE A 225 14.83 -1.29 1.83
N ASN A 226 15.63 -0.22 1.89
CA ASN A 226 16.62 0.08 0.86
C ASN A 226 17.75 -0.96 0.77
N ALA A 227 18.02 -1.69 1.85
CA ALA A 227 19.05 -2.75 1.87
C ALA A 227 18.82 -3.87 0.81
N GLY A 228 17.58 -4.07 0.36
CA GLY A 228 17.25 -5.08 -0.66
C GLY A 228 17.21 -4.56 -2.10
N ILE A 229 17.36 -3.25 -2.32
CA ILE A 229 17.15 -2.62 -3.64
C ILE A 229 18.18 -3.12 -4.66
N GLU A 230 19.46 -3.14 -4.32
CA GLU A 230 20.54 -3.53 -5.24
C GLU A 230 20.34 -4.95 -5.80
N ALA A 231 20.04 -5.90 -4.91
CA ALA A 231 19.77 -7.28 -5.31
C ALA A 231 18.52 -7.39 -6.18
N PHE A 232 17.48 -6.62 -5.86
CA PHE A 232 16.24 -6.59 -6.63
C PHE A 232 16.44 -6.00 -8.03
N GLU A 233 17.15 -4.86 -8.16
CA GLU A 233 17.47 -4.28 -9.46
C GLU A 233 18.32 -5.23 -10.32
N ALA A 234 19.30 -5.90 -9.73
CA ALA A 234 20.10 -6.91 -10.43
C ALA A 234 19.24 -8.05 -10.97
N ALA A 235 18.27 -8.53 -10.16
CA ALA A 235 17.32 -9.57 -10.58
C ALA A 235 16.37 -9.09 -11.68
N LEU A 236 15.84 -7.86 -11.58
CA LEU A 236 14.97 -7.25 -12.59
C LEU A 236 15.69 -7.10 -13.93
N LYS A 237 16.93 -6.59 -13.93
CA LYS A 237 17.77 -6.45 -15.13
C LYS A 237 18.03 -7.81 -15.77
N LYS A 238 18.43 -8.80 -14.96
CA LYS A 238 18.69 -10.17 -15.43
C LYS A 238 17.47 -10.81 -16.06
N ALA A 239 16.27 -10.55 -15.50
CA ALA A 239 15.00 -11.09 -16.00
C ALA A 239 14.38 -10.23 -17.12
N SER A 240 15.00 -9.12 -17.51
CA SER A 240 14.50 -8.17 -18.52
C SER A 240 13.09 -7.65 -18.19
N VAL A 241 12.79 -7.45 -16.91
CA VAL A 241 11.53 -6.85 -16.46
C VAL A 241 11.55 -5.35 -16.76
N ASP A 242 10.47 -4.81 -17.31
CA ASP A 242 10.30 -3.37 -17.51
C ASP A 242 10.06 -2.69 -16.16
N TYR A 243 10.98 -1.83 -15.73
CA TYR A 243 10.83 -1.10 -14.46
C TYR A 243 11.44 0.29 -14.49
N LYS A 244 10.93 1.15 -13.60
CA LYS A 244 11.54 2.43 -13.20
C LYS A 244 11.61 2.48 -11.68
N LEU A 245 12.72 3.01 -11.16
CA LEU A 245 12.93 3.17 -9.73
C LEU A 245 13.16 4.66 -9.42
N TYR A 246 12.50 5.14 -8.38
CA TYR A 246 12.69 6.48 -7.84
C TYR A 246 13.00 6.42 -6.34
N MET A 247 14.11 7.05 -5.97
CA MET A 247 14.49 7.32 -4.59
C MET A 247 14.10 8.76 -4.25
N TYR A 248 13.42 8.95 -3.14
CA TYR A 248 13.01 10.27 -2.63
C TYR A 248 13.91 10.65 -1.47
N GLU A 249 14.89 11.49 -1.74
CA GLU A 249 15.84 11.96 -0.72
C GLU A 249 15.14 12.77 0.36
N GLY A 250 15.58 12.63 1.62
CA GLY A 250 14.96 13.29 2.77
C GLY A 250 13.63 12.70 3.22
N ALA A 251 13.00 11.83 2.41
CA ALA A 251 11.76 11.16 2.79
C ALA A 251 12.04 9.91 3.62
N GLY A 252 11.25 9.73 4.71
CA GLY A 252 11.25 8.53 5.55
C GLY A 252 10.24 7.49 5.08
N HIS A 253 10.22 6.32 5.74
CA HIS A 253 9.20 5.31 5.52
C HIS A 253 7.78 5.89 5.69
N ALA A 254 6.83 5.45 4.87
CA ALA A 254 5.45 5.96 4.84
C ALA A 254 5.31 7.44 4.43
N PHE A 255 6.24 7.99 3.66
CA PHE A 255 6.24 9.39 3.24
C PHE A 255 4.97 9.83 2.47
N PHE A 256 4.22 8.90 1.92
CA PHE A 256 2.97 9.18 1.20
C PHE A 256 1.76 9.33 2.12
N ASN A 257 1.83 8.86 3.36
CA ASN A 257 0.70 8.83 4.27
C ASN A 257 0.43 10.22 4.87
N ASP A 258 -0.48 10.97 4.28
CA ASP A 258 -0.87 12.33 4.66
C ASP A 258 -1.70 12.41 5.96
N THR A 259 -2.07 11.26 6.53
CA THR A 259 -2.68 11.19 7.87
C THR A 259 -1.68 11.10 9.01
N SER A 260 -0.39 11.00 8.69
CA SER A 260 0.70 10.94 9.65
C SER A 260 1.64 12.12 9.45
N GLU A 261 1.39 13.21 10.17
CA GLU A 261 2.18 14.45 10.07
C GLU A 261 3.69 14.23 10.28
N SER A 262 4.06 13.29 11.16
CA SER A 262 5.47 12.98 11.46
C SER A 262 6.21 12.23 10.36
N ARG A 263 5.50 11.60 9.42
CA ARG A 263 6.06 10.77 8.33
C ARG A 263 5.81 11.34 6.95
N TYR A 264 4.76 12.16 6.80
CA TYR A 264 4.38 12.72 5.52
C TYR A 264 5.45 13.66 4.98
N HIS A 265 5.86 13.41 3.73
CA HIS A 265 6.77 14.31 3.01
C HIS A 265 6.06 14.81 1.75
N LYS A 266 5.51 16.01 1.84
CA LYS A 266 4.57 16.55 0.84
C LYS A 266 5.11 16.51 -0.59
N GLU A 267 6.33 17.03 -0.79
CA GLU A 267 6.93 17.12 -2.12
C GLU A 267 7.18 15.74 -2.73
N ALA A 268 7.70 14.80 -1.93
CA ALA A 268 7.93 13.42 -2.34
C ALA A 268 6.60 12.72 -2.67
N ALA A 269 5.58 12.88 -1.82
CA ALA A 269 4.26 12.28 -2.00
C ALA A 269 3.58 12.79 -3.28
N GLN A 270 3.59 14.11 -3.51
CA GLN A 270 3.00 14.71 -4.71
C GLN A 270 3.71 14.26 -5.99
N LEU A 271 5.05 14.22 -5.97
CA LEU A 271 5.83 13.76 -7.12
C LEU A 271 5.63 12.27 -7.39
N ALA A 272 5.60 11.44 -6.34
CA ALA A 272 5.33 10.01 -6.47
C ALA A 272 3.92 9.75 -7.01
N TRP A 273 2.91 10.50 -6.53
CA TRP A 273 1.54 10.42 -7.03
C TRP A 273 1.46 10.76 -8.52
N LYS A 274 2.03 11.89 -8.93
CA LYS A 274 2.07 12.30 -10.33
C LYS A 274 2.66 11.20 -11.22
N ARG A 275 3.84 10.67 -10.85
CA ARG A 275 4.51 9.58 -11.56
C ARG A 275 3.66 8.31 -11.63
N THR A 276 2.96 7.98 -10.55
CA THR A 276 2.07 6.81 -10.47
C THR A 276 0.91 6.93 -11.47
N ILE A 277 0.24 8.07 -11.50
CA ILE A 277 -0.88 8.29 -12.41
C ILE A 277 -0.43 8.32 -13.87
N GLU A 278 0.68 8.99 -14.19
CA GLU A 278 1.28 8.97 -15.51
C GLU A 278 1.64 7.54 -15.96
N PHE A 279 2.21 6.76 -15.06
CA PHE A 279 2.56 5.36 -15.33
C PHE A 279 1.33 4.50 -15.58
N PHE A 280 0.31 4.56 -14.73
CA PHE A 280 -0.95 3.83 -14.95
C PHE A 280 -1.63 4.24 -16.25
N ASN A 281 -1.66 5.55 -16.57
CA ASN A 281 -2.21 6.00 -17.84
C ASN A 281 -1.47 5.37 -19.03
N SER A 282 -0.13 5.32 -18.99
CA SER A 282 0.69 4.75 -20.05
C SER A 282 0.59 3.23 -20.20
N LYS A 283 0.26 2.48 -19.12
CA LYS A 283 0.25 1.02 -19.11
C LYS A 283 -1.16 0.42 -19.18
N LEU A 284 -2.18 1.17 -18.78
CA LEU A 284 -3.54 0.65 -18.65
C LEU A 284 -4.54 1.31 -19.61
N LYS A 285 -4.28 2.54 -20.11
CA LYS A 285 -5.20 3.24 -21.02
C LYS A 285 -4.82 3.14 -22.49
N THR A 286 -3.67 2.55 -22.80
CA THR A 286 -3.18 2.34 -24.17
C THR A 286 -3.65 1.02 -24.76
#